data_0bb0792583a9d7939d1de6844b3ab754
#
_entry.id   0bb0792583a9d7939d1de6844b3ab754
#
_cell.length_a   1.000
_cell.length_b   1.000
_cell.length_c   1.000
_cell.angle_alpha   90.00
_cell.angle_beta   90.00
_cell.angle_gamma   90.00
#
_symmetry.space_group_name_H-M   'P 1'
#
loop_
_entity.id
_entity.type
_entity.pdbx_description
1 polymer ?
#
loop_
_entity_poly.entity_id
_entity_poly.type
_entity_poly.pdbx_seq_one_letter_code
_entity_poly.pdbx_strand_id
1 'polypeptide(L)'
;MNKILIANRGEIALRVIRACRELGIKTVAVYSQADEQSLHVQLADEAVCIGPGPSKDSYLREDRIISAAEITNVDAIHPGYGFLSERAGFAEKCAAANIKFIGPSPEVIRKMGDKAVARQTAAAAKVPCVPGTDGPVDNQREAIKEAQRIGFPVIVKAVAGGGGKGMRIVHNAAAFPKEFESARAEAEKAFGDGRVYIEKYIEQPRHIEFQLLGDEHGKVIHLGERDCSVQRRHQKLIEESPSPFLTPKLREEMGKVSVRLAETIGYQNAGTIEFLVDKHGKYYFMEMNTRIQVEHGVTEEVTDIDLVRRQILIACGEKLELSQKDIKMTGHAIECRINAEDPARNFAPSPGTIGLYYTPGGHGVR
;
A
#
# COMPACT_ATOMS: atom_id res chain seq x y z
N MET A 1 15.21 13.47 17.73
CA MET A 1 13.99 14.00 17.05
C MET A 1 13.05 14.53 18.12
N ASN A 2 12.67 15.80 18.04
CA ASN A 2 11.90 16.47 19.09
C ASN A 2 10.50 16.88 18.63
N LYS A 3 10.33 17.11 17.34
CA LYS A 3 9.05 17.55 16.77
C LYS A 3 8.82 16.95 15.39
N ILE A 4 7.62 16.43 15.14
CA ILE A 4 7.20 15.80 13.88
C ILE A 4 5.96 16.48 13.33
N LEU A 5 5.99 16.85 12.03
CA LEU A 5 4.80 17.25 11.30
C LEU A 5 4.13 16.01 10.71
N ILE A 6 2.81 15.96 10.80
CA ILE A 6 2.00 14.85 10.29
C ILE A 6 1.31 15.33 9.02
N ALA A 7 1.83 14.88 7.86
CA ALA A 7 1.35 15.29 6.54
C ALA A 7 0.13 14.42 6.11
N ASN A 8 -0.85 14.32 6.97
CA ASN A 8 -2.08 13.55 6.75
C ASN A 8 -3.24 14.07 7.60
N ARG A 9 -4.39 13.43 7.54
CA ARG A 9 -5.60 13.78 8.26
C ARG A 9 -6.29 12.55 8.86
N GLY A 10 -7.36 12.80 9.62
CA GLY A 10 -8.26 11.73 10.09
C GLY A 10 -7.59 10.77 11.07
N GLU A 11 -7.94 9.49 10.97
CA GLU A 11 -7.53 8.48 11.95
C GLU A 11 -6.02 8.23 11.93
N ILE A 12 -5.37 8.19 10.75
CA ILE A 12 -3.94 7.94 10.69
C ILE A 12 -3.12 9.09 11.28
N ALA A 13 -3.56 10.34 11.09
CA ALA A 13 -2.92 11.47 11.75
C ALA A 13 -3.04 11.36 13.27
N LEU A 14 -4.21 10.99 13.78
CA LEU A 14 -4.43 10.74 15.20
C LEU A 14 -3.56 9.57 15.72
N ARG A 15 -3.45 8.51 14.94
CA ARG A 15 -2.59 7.35 15.27
C ARG A 15 -1.12 7.75 15.44
N VAL A 16 -0.61 8.57 14.53
CA VAL A 16 0.77 9.09 14.61
C VAL A 16 0.94 10.04 15.82
N ILE A 17 -0.02 10.92 16.08
CA ILE A 17 0.00 11.81 17.26
C ILE A 17 0.12 11.00 18.55
N ARG A 18 -0.64 9.92 18.69
CA ARG A 18 -0.59 9.04 19.87
C ARG A 18 0.80 8.42 20.05
N ALA A 19 1.38 7.87 18.98
CA ALA A 19 2.73 7.30 19.03
C ALA A 19 3.80 8.35 19.39
N CYS A 20 3.72 9.55 18.82
CA CYS A 20 4.61 10.66 19.16
C CYS A 20 4.50 11.05 20.63
N ARG A 21 3.26 11.13 21.15
CA ARG A 21 3.00 11.47 22.57
C ARG A 21 3.62 10.46 23.52
N GLU A 22 3.49 9.16 23.23
CA GLU A 22 4.10 8.08 24.01
C GLU A 22 5.63 8.13 23.98
N LEU A 23 6.21 8.64 22.89
CA LEU A 23 7.66 8.85 22.74
C LEU A 23 8.15 10.20 23.30
N GLY A 24 7.25 11.05 23.81
CA GLY A 24 7.60 12.41 24.28
C GLY A 24 7.98 13.36 23.16
N ILE A 25 7.54 13.12 21.92
CA ILE A 25 7.81 13.92 20.72
C ILE A 25 6.64 14.86 20.47
N LYS A 26 6.92 16.15 20.27
CA LYS A 26 5.89 17.14 19.91
C LYS A 26 5.37 16.93 18.50
N THR A 27 4.13 17.35 18.27
CA THR A 27 3.41 17.10 17.02
C THR A 27 2.88 18.41 16.40
N VAL A 28 3.00 18.49 15.08
CA VAL A 28 2.35 19.53 14.27
C VAL A 28 1.36 18.85 13.34
N ALA A 29 0.07 19.12 13.52
CA ALA A 29 -0.95 18.69 12.56
C ALA A 29 -1.06 19.70 11.42
N VAL A 30 -1.20 19.21 10.18
CA VAL A 30 -1.70 20.05 9.09
C VAL A 30 -3.17 19.75 8.83
N TYR A 31 -3.93 20.76 8.43
CA TYR A 31 -5.36 20.57 8.16
C TYR A 31 -5.85 21.48 7.03
N SER A 32 -6.85 20.99 6.29
CA SER A 32 -7.65 21.83 5.40
C SER A 32 -8.73 22.55 6.20
N GLN A 33 -9.27 23.66 5.67
CA GLN A 33 -10.38 24.36 6.31
C GLN A 33 -11.56 23.45 6.70
N ALA A 34 -11.82 22.40 5.91
CA ALA A 34 -12.88 21.45 6.20
C ALA A 34 -12.58 20.53 7.40
N ASP A 35 -11.32 20.40 7.78
CA ASP A 35 -10.85 19.53 8.87
C ASP A 35 -10.55 20.28 10.17
N GLU A 36 -10.80 21.60 10.25
CA GLU A 36 -10.45 22.46 11.38
C GLU A 36 -10.91 21.89 12.74
N GLN A 37 -12.09 21.29 12.79
CA GLN A 37 -12.67 20.71 14.00
C GLN A 37 -12.31 19.22 14.22
N SER A 38 -11.43 18.66 13.40
CA SER A 38 -11.06 17.25 13.49
C SER A 38 -10.20 16.95 14.72
N LEU A 39 -10.31 15.73 15.26
CA LEU A 39 -9.59 15.31 16.46
C LEU A 39 -8.07 15.44 16.34
N HIS A 40 -7.50 15.18 15.16
CA HIS A 40 -6.06 15.28 14.98
C HIS A 40 -5.57 16.74 15.12
N VAL A 41 -6.41 17.72 14.78
CA VAL A 41 -6.09 19.15 14.96
C VAL A 41 -6.16 19.52 16.45
N GLN A 42 -7.18 19.04 17.16
CA GLN A 42 -7.38 19.32 18.57
C GLN A 42 -6.33 18.68 19.49
N LEU A 43 -5.77 17.53 19.09
CA LEU A 43 -4.88 16.72 19.92
C LEU A 43 -3.39 16.89 19.60
N ALA A 44 -3.05 17.56 18.52
CA ALA A 44 -1.66 17.95 18.23
C ALA A 44 -1.22 19.10 19.13
N ASP A 45 0.11 19.23 19.33
CA ASP A 45 0.66 20.35 20.11
C ASP A 45 0.56 21.68 19.34
N GLU A 46 0.70 21.62 18.02
CA GLU A 46 0.54 22.76 17.09
C GLU A 46 -0.27 22.31 15.87
N ALA A 47 -0.94 23.26 15.21
CA ALA A 47 -1.72 22.97 14.01
C ALA A 47 -1.61 24.11 13.00
N VAL A 48 -1.49 23.75 11.70
CA VAL A 48 -1.33 24.72 10.60
C VAL A 48 -2.36 24.43 9.51
N CYS A 49 -3.18 25.43 9.18
CA CYS A 49 -4.08 25.36 8.04
C CYS A 49 -3.29 25.46 6.72
N ILE A 50 -3.43 24.43 5.87
CA ILE A 50 -2.70 24.34 4.61
C ILE A 50 -3.56 24.65 3.38
N GLY A 51 -4.81 25.07 3.57
CA GLY A 51 -5.67 25.52 2.45
C GLY A 51 -7.11 25.04 2.53
N PRO A 52 -7.87 25.20 1.43
CA PRO A 52 -9.28 24.86 1.36
C PRO A 52 -9.50 23.33 1.43
N GLY A 53 -10.77 22.91 1.56
CA GLY A 53 -11.18 21.51 1.73
C GLY A 53 -10.67 20.51 0.70
N PRO A 54 -10.67 20.78 -0.62
CA PRO A 54 -10.19 19.84 -1.63
C PRO A 54 -8.73 19.47 -1.43
N SER A 55 -8.42 18.16 -1.44
CA SER A 55 -7.05 17.65 -1.20
C SER A 55 -6.01 18.18 -2.19
N LYS A 56 -6.39 18.40 -3.45
CA LYS A 56 -5.51 18.99 -4.48
C LYS A 56 -5.02 20.40 -4.12
N ASP A 57 -5.79 21.11 -3.31
CA ASP A 57 -5.52 22.49 -2.90
C ASP A 57 -5.01 22.58 -1.45
N SER A 58 -4.77 21.46 -0.79
CA SER A 58 -4.30 21.34 0.60
C SER A 58 -3.29 20.22 0.78
N TYR A 59 -3.72 19.00 1.09
CA TYR A 59 -2.87 17.84 1.45
C TYR A 59 -1.94 17.36 0.33
N LEU A 60 -2.23 17.63 -0.94
CA LEU A 60 -1.38 17.33 -2.10
C LEU A 60 -0.47 18.51 -2.50
N ARG A 61 -0.51 19.61 -1.78
CA ARG A 61 0.35 20.78 -1.98
C ARG A 61 1.66 20.61 -1.21
N GLU A 62 2.65 20.04 -1.88
CA GLU A 62 3.97 19.80 -1.31
C GLU A 62 4.62 21.07 -0.77
N ASP A 63 4.49 22.17 -1.50
CA ASP A 63 4.98 23.50 -1.11
C ASP A 63 4.40 23.96 0.24
N ARG A 64 3.10 23.81 0.45
CA ARG A 64 2.45 24.21 1.70
C ARG A 64 2.84 23.32 2.87
N ILE A 65 3.02 22.02 2.63
CA ILE A 65 3.47 21.08 3.68
C ILE A 65 4.90 21.41 4.09
N ILE A 66 5.81 21.66 3.14
CA ILE A 66 7.20 22.05 3.45
C ILE A 66 7.22 23.39 4.19
N SER A 67 6.48 24.41 3.71
CA SER A 67 6.40 25.70 4.41
C SER A 67 5.86 25.57 5.84
N ALA A 68 4.83 24.74 6.05
CA ALA A 68 4.32 24.46 7.40
C ALA A 68 5.38 23.79 8.28
N ALA A 69 6.18 22.89 7.71
CA ALA A 69 7.27 22.22 8.42
C ALA A 69 8.40 23.19 8.81
N GLU A 70 8.78 24.09 7.90
CA GLU A 70 9.81 25.11 8.13
C GLU A 70 9.39 26.12 9.20
N ILE A 71 8.18 26.72 9.10
CA ILE A 71 7.72 27.72 10.07
C ILE A 71 7.50 27.16 11.47
N THR A 72 7.22 25.86 11.58
CA THR A 72 7.05 25.18 12.87
C THR A 72 8.33 24.50 13.35
N ASN A 73 9.40 24.59 12.58
CA ASN A 73 10.74 24.07 12.93
C ASN A 73 10.69 22.59 13.37
N VAL A 74 10.16 21.73 12.49
CA VAL A 74 10.08 20.28 12.77
C VAL A 74 11.34 19.55 12.31
N ASP A 75 11.68 18.46 12.98
CA ASP A 75 12.81 17.60 12.61
C ASP A 75 12.44 16.64 11.48
N ALA A 76 11.16 16.23 11.41
CA ALA A 76 10.70 15.22 10.47
C ALA A 76 9.24 15.42 10.05
N ILE A 77 8.90 14.74 8.94
CA ILE A 77 7.54 14.62 8.43
C ILE A 77 7.13 13.16 8.39
N HIS A 78 5.99 12.82 9.03
CA HIS A 78 5.34 11.52 8.88
C HIS A 78 4.20 11.63 7.87
N PRO A 79 4.27 10.94 6.72
CA PRO A 79 3.28 11.08 5.65
C PRO A 79 2.01 10.23 5.88
N GLY A 80 2.02 9.27 6.82
CA GLY A 80 0.97 8.28 6.96
C GLY A 80 0.84 7.39 5.72
N TYR A 81 -0.38 7.24 5.21
CA TYR A 81 -0.68 6.55 3.96
C TYR A 81 -1.51 7.46 3.02
N GLY A 82 -1.51 7.16 1.71
CA GLY A 82 -2.12 8.01 0.69
C GLY A 82 -1.41 9.36 0.52
N PHE A 83 -2.07 10.33 -0.06
CA PHE A 83 -1.55 11.69 -0.32
C PHE A 83 -0.09 11.70 -0.84
N LEU A 84 0.86 12.14 -0.02
CA LEU A 84 2.26 12.31 -0.38
C LEU A 84 3.17 11.14 0.05
N SER A 85 2.60 10.08 0.67
CA SER A 85 3.39 9.01 1.28
C SER A 85 4.23 8.19 0.27
N GLU A 86 3.80 8.09 -0.98
CA GLU A 86 4.50 7.38 -2.06
C GLU A 86 4.99 8.32 -3.16
N ARG A 87 5.27 9.58 -2.80
CA ARG A 87 5.80 10.60 -3.70
C ARG A 87 7.31 10.78 -3.50
N ALA A 88 8.12 10.15 -4.37
CA ALA A 88 9.58 10.28 -4.31
C ALA A 88 10.05 11.75 -4.33
N GLY A 89 9.46 12.58 -5.20
CA GLY A 89 9.77 14.02 -5.26
C GLY A 89 9.47 14.78 -3.96
N PHE A 90 8.46 14.37 -3.20
CA PHE A 90 8.18 14.96 -1.90
C PHE A 90 9.24 14.59 -0.86
N ALA A 91 9.63 13.30 -0.83
CA ALA A 91 10.72 12.87 0.06
C ALA A 91 12.06 13.55 -0.27
N GLU A 92 12.34 13.83 -1.55
CA GLU A 92 13.49 14.61 -2.00
C GLU A 92 13.42 16.09 -1.51
N LYS A 93 12.24 16.71 -1.58
CA LYS A 93 12.02 18.07 -1.06
C LYS A 93 12.19 18.14 0.45
N CYS A 94 11.72 17.13 1.19
CA CYS A 94 11.98 17.05 2.63
C CYS A 94 13.49 17.05 2.91
N ALA A 95 14.25 16.19 2.22
CA ALA A 95 15.70 16.10 2.36
C ALA A 95 16.40 17.44 2.01
N ALA A 96 15.96 18.10 0.94
CA ALA A 96 16.50 19.41 0.53
C ALA A 96 16.25 20.51 1.56
N ALA A 97 15.15 20.40 2.32
CA ALA A 97 14.82 21.29 3.45
C ALA A 97 15.47 20.84 4.78
N ASN A 98 16.35 19.85 4.79
CA ASN A 98 16.92 19.23 6.00
C ASN A 98 15.86 18.67 6.96
N ILE A 99 14.74 18.20 6.44
CA ILE A 99 13.65 17.58 7.18
C ILE A 99 13.65 16.07 6.88
N LYS A 100 13.67 15.24 7.92
CA LYS A 100 13.64 13.78 7.74
C LYS A 100 12.25 13.34 7.25
N PHE A 101 12.21 12.63 6.12
CA PHE A 101 11.00 11.91 5.70
C PHE A 101 10.92 10.58 6.44
N ILE A 102 9.82 10.32 7.17
CA ILE A 102 9.60 9.05 7.87
C ILE A 102 9.01 8.03 6.90
N GLY A 103 9.88 7.27 6.28
CA GLY A 103 9.57 6.31 5.23
C GLY A 103 10.83 5.82 4.54
N PRO A 104 10.70 5.07 3.44
CA PRO A 104 11.84 4.61 2.65
C PRO A 104 12.48 5.76 1.86
N SER A 105 13.66 5.48 1.26
CA SER A 105 14.36 6.46 0.44
C SER A 105 13.58 6.83 -0.84
N PRO A 106 13.77 8.05 -1.37
CA PRO A 106 13.13 8.46 -2.63
C PRO A 106 13.39 7.50 -3.80
N GLU A 107 14.59 6.92 -3.85
CA GLU A 107 14.96 5.94 -4.88
C GLU A 107 14.10 4.68 -4.80
N VAL A 108 13.91 4.13 -3.61
CA VAL A 108 13.07 2.95 -3.37
C VAL A 108 11.61 3.26 -3.70
N ILE A 109 11.08 4.43 -3.29
CA ILE A 109 9.71 4.86 -3.63
C ILE A 109 9.53 4.90 -5.15
N ARG A 110 10.47 5.52 -5.88
CA ARG A 110 10.41 5.63 -7.34
C ARG A 110 10.48 4.26 -8.01
N LYS A 111 11.41 3.42 -7.56
CA LYS A 111 11.64 2.09 -8.11
C LYS A 111 10.44 1.16 -7.94
N MET A 112 9.83 1.17 -6.76
CA MET A 112 8.67 0.30 -6.47
C MET A 112 7.34 0.91 -6.92
N GLY A 113 7.28 2.22 -7.13
CA GLY A 113 6.11 2.91 -7.68
C GLY A 113 5.88 2.69 -9.18
N ASP A 114 6.92 2.32 -9.93
CA ASP A 114 6.81 1.91 -11.33
C ASP A 114 6.55 0.41 -11.41
N LYS A 115 5.37 0.01 -11.90
CA LYS A 115 4.95 -1.41 -11.95
C LYS A 115 5.88 -2.30 -12.77
N ALA A 116 6.43 -1.79 -13.86
CA ALA A 116 7.33 -2.56 -14.72
C ALA A 116 8.68 -2.76 -14.02
N VAL A 117 9.24 -1.69 -13.46
CA VAL A 117 10.50 -1.72 -12.71
C VAL A 117 10.37 -2.57 -11.44
N ALA A 118 9.27 -2.43 -10.70
CA ALA A 118 8.99 -3.23 -9.51
C ALA A 118 8.95 -4.73 -9.83
N ARG A 119 8.25 -5.11 -10.92
CA ARG A 119 8.19 -6.50 -11.38
C ARG A 119 9.55 -7.05 -11.82
N GLN A 120 10.33 -6.28 -12.60
CA GLN A 120 11.69 -6.66 -12.99
C GLN A 120 12.60 -6.83 -11.76
N THR A 121 12.49 -5.92 -10.80
CA THR A 121 13.24 -5.98 -9.54
C THR A 121 12.85 -7.21 -8.72
N ALA A 122 11.56 -7.51 -8.62
CA ALA A 122 11.08 -8.71 -7.94
C ALA A 122 11.59 -9.99 -8.62
N ALA A 123 11.53 -10.06 -9.95
CA ALA A 123 12.06 -11.20 -10.71
C ALA A 123 13.58 -11.37 -10.51
N ALA A 124 14.35 -10.28 -10.54
CA ALA A 124 15.79 -10.31 -10.26
C ALA A 124 16.11 -10.80 -8.84
N ALA A 125 15.26 -10.46 -7.85
CA ALA A 125 15.33 -10.98 -6.48
C ALA A 125 14.76 -12.40 -6.34
N LYS A 126 14.44 -13.08 -7.46
CA LYS A 126 13.85 -14.43 -7.50
C LYS A 126 12.52 -14.53 -6.75
N VAL A 127 11.72 -13.48 -6.81
CA VAL A 127 10.33 -13.48 -6.34
C VAL A 127 9.45 -13.93 -7.50
N PRO A 128 8.58 -14.94 -7.31
CA PRO A 128 7.67 -15.36 -8.37
C PRO A 128 6.78 -14.21 -8.83
N CYS A 129 6.75 -13.95 -10.13
CA CYS A 129 5.86 -12.97 -10.74
C CYS A 129 4.80 -13.67 -11.58
N VAL A 130 3.64 -13.02 -11.76
CA VAL A 130 2.59 -13.57 -12.63
C VAL A 130 3.19 -13.82 -14.02
N PRO A 131 3.12 -15.05 -14.56
CA PRO A 131 3.60 -15.33 -15.91
C PRO A 131 2.93 -14.43 -16.93
N GLY A 132 3.68 -13.82 -17.81
CA GLY A 132 3.16 -12.87 -18.80
C GLY A 132 4.15 -12.59 -19.90
N THR A 133 3.81 -11.62 -20.75
CA THR A 133 4.70 -11.07 -21.76
C THR A 133 5.66 -10.05 -21.15
N ASP A 134 6.87 -9.96 -21.69
CA ASP A 134 7.90 -9.03 -21.20
C ASP A 134 7.60 -7.56 -21.58
N GLY A 135 6.64 -7.36 -22.45
CA GLY A 135 6.21 -6.05 -22.93
C GLY A 135 4.89 -6.12 -23.71
N PRO A 136 4.50 -5.00 -24.32
CA PRO A 136 3.34 -4.94 -25.19
C PRO A 136 3.47 -5.91 -26.37
N VAL A 137 2.34 -6.48 -26.77
CA VAL A 137 2.26 -7.37 -27.95
C VAL A 137 1.33 -6.73 -28.98
N ASP A 138 1.89 -6.42 -30.14
CA ASP A 138 1.14 -5.73 -31.22
C ASP A 138 0.56 -6.69 -32.26
N ASN A 139 1.16 -7.88 -32.38
CA ASN A 139 0.78 -8.86 -33.38
C ASN A 139 -0.05 -10.00 -32.76
N GLN A 140 -1.26 -10.19 -33.28
CA GLN A 140 -2.19 -11.21 -32.82
C GLN A 140 -1.61 -12.65 -32.90
N ARG A 141 -0.78 -12.95 -33.93
CA ARG A 141 -0.18 -14.29 -34.08
C ARG A 141 0.89 -14.54 -33.01
N GLU A 142 1.63 -13.52 -32.62
CA GLU A 142 2.59 -13.58 -31.54
C GLU A 142 1.86 -13.65 -30.19
N ALA A 143 0.83 -12.82 -30.01
CA ALA A 143 0.00 -12.79 -28.82
C ALA A 143 -0.61 -14.16 -28.49
N ILE A 144 -1.15 -14.89 -29.49
CA ILE A 144 -1.72 -16.23 -29.24
C ILE A 144 -0.65 -17.26 -28.87
N LYS A 145 0.56 -17.19 -29.44
CA LYS A 145 1.67 -18.07 -29.07
C LYS A 145 2.07 -17.83 -27.61
N GLU A 146 2.20 -16.57 -27.21
CA GLU A 146 2.51 -16.20 -25.82
C GLU A 146 1.39 -16.64 -24.86
N ALA A 147 0.12 -16.44 -25.20
CA ALA A 147 -1.00 -16.93 -24.41
C ALA A 147 -0.99 -18.46 -24.26
N GLN A 148 -0.61 -19.20 -25.30
CA GLN A 148 -0.43 -20.67 -25.22
C GLN A 148 0.76 -21.05 -24.35
N ARG A 149 1.88 -20.33 -24.43
CA ARG A 149 3.06 -20.54 -23.58
C ARG A 149 2.73 -20.31 -22.10
N ILE A 150 2.01 -19.23 -21.80
CA ILE A 150 1.56 -18.86 -20.45
C ILE A 150 0.54 -19.87 -19.92
N GLY A 151 -0.28 -20.43 -20.82
CA GLY A 151 -1.37 -21.37 -20.49
C GLY A 151 -2.65 -20.64 -20.09
N PHE A 152 -3.78 -21.03 -20.72
CA PHE A 152 -5.11 -20.48 -20.40
C PHE A 152 -5.59 -20.87 -18.98
N PRO A 153 -6.46 -20.07 -18.35
CA PRO A 153 -6.94 -18.78 -18.82
C PRO A 153 -5.86 -17.68 -18.72
N VAL A 154 -5.93 -16.71 -19.62
CA VAL A 154 -5.09 -15.53 -19.62
C VAL A 154 -5.93 -14.25 -19.54
N ILE A 155 -5.31 -13.16 -19.15
CA ILE A 155 -5.92 -11.82 -19.19
C ILE A 155 -5.12 -10.93 -20.14
N VAL A 156 -5.81 -10.28 -21.05
CA VAL A 156 -5.27 -9.23 -21.94
C VAL A 156 -5.53 -7.89 -21.26
N LYS A 157 -4.50 -7.07 -21.09
CA LYS A 157 -4.57 -5.79 -20.38
C LYS A 157 -4.01 -4.66 -21.23
N ALA A 158 -4.70 -3.52 -21.27
CA ALA A 158 -4.17 -2.30 -21.87
C ALA A 158 -2.94 -1.78 -21.09
N VAL A 159 -1.91 -1.34 -21.81
CA VAL A 159 -0.69 -0.75 -21.23
C VAL A 159 -1.02 0.53 -20.46
N ALA A 160 -1.84 1.40 -21.04
CA ALA A 160 -2.31 2.64 -20.42
C ALA A 160 -3.52 2.43 -19.48
N GLY A 161 -3.98 1.18 -19.30
CA GLY A 161 -5.19 0.85 -18.55
C GLY A 161 -5.01 0.89 -17.04
N GLY A 162 -6.10 1.19 -16.33
CA GLY A 162 -6.18 1.17 -14.88
C GLY A 162 -7.63 1.01 -14.40
N GLY A 163 -7.81 0.59 -13.13
CA GLY A 163 -9.15 0.49 -12.54
C GLY A 163 -10.09 -0.52 -13.22
N GLY A 164 -9.55 -1.56 -13.86
CA GLY A 164 -10.36 -2.61 -14.50
C GLY A 164 -10.82 -2.33 -15.92
N LYS A 165 -10.53 -1.15 -16.48
CA LYS A 165 -10.83 -0.81 -17.88
C LYS A 165 -9.74 -1.33 -18.82
N GLY A 166 -10.12 -1.80 -20.02
CA GLY A 166 -9.19 -2.36 -21.01
C GLY A 166 -8.63 -3.72 -20.62
N MET A 167 -9.39 -4.53 -19.86
CA MET A 167 -9.03 -5.89 -19.48
C MET A 167 -10.04 -6.91 -20.02
N ARG A 168 -9.53 -8.01 -20.59
CA ARG A 168 -10.34 -9.13 -21.11
C ARG A 168 -9.77 -10.44 -20.64
N ILE A 169 -10.61 -11.24 -19.98
CA ILE A 169 -10.26 -12.62 -19.59
C ILE A 169 -10.56 -13.54 -20.74
N VAL A 170 -9.58 -14.38 -21.08
CA VAL A 170 -9.68 -15.33 -22.20
C VAL A 170 -9.42 -16.73 -21.68
N HIS A 171 -10.43 -17.59 -21.78
CA HIS A 171 -10.40 -18.93 -21.22
C HIS A 171 -9.77 -19.99 -22.13
N ASN A 172 -9.73 -19.75 -23.43
CA ASN A 172 -9.20 -20.72 -24.40
C ASN A 172 -8.67 -20.05 -25.68
N ALA A 173 -7.93 -20.81 -26.47
CA ALA A 173 -7.30 -20.33 -27.67
C ALA A 173 -8.31 -19.90 -28.78
N ALA A 174 -9.49 -20.54 -28.84
CA ALA A 174 -10.49 -20.23 -29.85
C ALA A 174 -11.12 -18.84 -29.66
N ALA A 175 -11.32 -18.41 -28.42
CA ALA A 175 -11.85 -17.09 -28.09
C ALA A 175 -10.77 -15.98 -28.18
N PHE A 176 -9.50 -16.35 -28.14
CA PHE A 176 -8.40 -15.38 -27.99
C PHE A 176 -8.36 -14.30 -29.08
N PRO A 177 -8.49 -14.59 -30.40
CA PRO A 177 -8.39 -13.57 -31.44
C PRO A 177 -9.42 -12.45 -31.28
N LYS A 178 -10.66 -12.81 -30.97
CA LYS A 178 -11.76 -11.86 -30.80
C LYS A 178 -11.55 -10.99 -29.56
N GLU A 179 -11.21 -11.60 -28.44
CA GLU A 179 -11.04 -10.87 -27.19
C GLU A 179 -9.80 -9.97 -27.20
N PHE A 180 -8.74 -10.39 -27.90
CA PHE A 180 -7.53 -9.58 -28.10
C PHE A 180 -7.82 -8.30 -28.89
N GLU A 181 -8.50 -8.39 -30.02
CA GLU A 181 -8.88 -7.22 -30.83
C GLU A 181 -9.87 -6.31 -30.08
N SER A 182 -10.81 -6.90 -29.33
CA SER A 182 -11.74 -6.13 -28.49
C SER A 182 -11.01 -5.35 -27.40
N ALA A 183 -10.01 -5.95 -26.75
CA ALA A 183 -9.21 -5.28 -25.73
C ALA A 183 -8.40 -4.11 -26.30
N ARG A 184 -7.80 -4.29 -27.48
CA ARG A 184 -7.05 -3.26 -28.18
C ARG A 184 -7.93 -2.08 -28.59
N ALA A 185 -9.08 -2.36 -29.20
CA ALA A 185 -10.03 -1.33 -29.61
C ALA A 185 -10.59 -0.54 -28.41
N GLU A 186 -10.86 -1.20 -27.30
CA GLU A 186 -11.29 -0.55 -26.07
C GLU A 186 -10.17 0.32 -25.47
N ALA A 187 -8.93 -0.17 -25.48
CA ALA A 187 -7.76 0.56 -24.98
C ALA A 187 -7.50 1.83 -25.83
N GLU A 188 -7.53 1.69 -27.16
CA GLU A 188 -7.38 2.82 -28.08
C GLU A 188 -8.44 3.88 -27.84
N LYS A 189 -9.71 3.45 -27.74
CA LYS A 189 -10.83 4.38 -27.52
C LYS A 189 -10.79 5.08 -26.18
N ALA A 190 -10.38 4.36 -25.11
CA ALA A 190 -10.41 4.87 -23.73
C ALA A 190 -9.18 5.68 -23.36
N PHE A 191 -8.00 5.35 -23.93
CA PHE A 191 -6.72 5.87 -23.49
C PHE A 191 -5.88 6.49 -24.63
N GLY A 192 -6.30 6.34 -25.91
CA GLY A 192 -5.51 6.76 -27.07
C GLY A 192 -4.27 5.89 -27.32
N ASP A 193 -4.23 4.69 -26.70
CA ASP A 193 -3.11 3.75 -26.81
C ASP A 193 -3.68 2.32 -26.82
N GLY A 194 -3.68 1.69 -28.00
CA GLY A 194 -4.18 0.32 -28.20
C GLY A 194 -3.21 -0.80 -27.84
N ARG A 195 -2.05 -0.48 -27.25
CA ARG A 195 -1.07 -1.50 -26.85
C ARG A 195 -1.58 -2.31 -25.66
N VAL A 196 -1.40 -3.62 -25.74
CA VAL A 196 -1.82 -4.56 -24.70
C VAL A 196 -0.68 -5.52 -24.35
N TYR A 197 -0.73 -6.08 -23.14
CA TYR A 197 0.11 -7.19 -22.71
C TYR A 197 -0.75 -8.33 -22.20
N ILE A 198 -0.17 -9.53 -22.09
CA ILE A 198 -0.88 -10.76 -21.72
C ILE A 198 -0.27 -11.28 -20.43
N GLU A 199 -1.12 -11.65 -19.49
CA GLU A 199 -0.71 -12.30 -18.24
C GLU A 199 -1.56 -13.53 -17.96
N LYS A 200 -1.02 -14.44 -17.15
CA LYS A 200 -1.80 -15.52 -16.57
C LYS A 200 -2.97 -14.96 -15.76
N TYR A 201 -4.16 -15.41 -16.04
CA TYR A 201 -5.30 -15.11 -15.17
C TYR A 201 -5.31 -16.08 -13.99
N ILE A 202 -5.20 -15.54 -12.79
CA ILE A 202 -5.28 -16.32 -11.56
C ILE A 202 -6.75 -16.35 -11.13
N GLU A 203 -7.34 -17.52 -11.14
CA GLU A 203 -8.75 -17.70 -10.79
C GLU A 203 -8.94 -17.68 -9.29
N GLN A 204 -9.88 -16.87 -8.80
CA GLN A 204 -10.22 -16.75 -7.39
C GLN A 204 -8.98 -16.64 -6.46
N PRO A 205 -8.05 -15.72 -6.75
CA PRO A 205 -6.83 -15.63 -5.96
C PRO A 205 -7.14 -15.14 -4.55
N ARG A 206 -6.34 -15.60 -3.59
CA ARG A 206 -6.22 -14.92 -2.30
C ARG A 206 -5.28 -13.74 -2.44
N HIS A 207 -5.64 -12.63 -1.83
CA HIS A 207 -4.78 -11.46 -1.72
C HIS A 207 -4.07 -11.53 -0.37
N ILE A 208 -2.83 -11.93 -0.39
CA ILE A 208 -1.99 -12.08 0.81
C ILE A 208 -0.88 -11.04 0.76
N GLU A 209 -0.63 -10.40 1.88
CA GLU A 209 0.42 -9.38 1.95
C GLU A 209 1.29 -9.57 3.19
N PHE A 210 2.59 -9.25 3.08
CA PHE A 210 3.55 -9.37 4.17
C PHE A 210 3.98 -8.00 4.66
N GLN A 211 3.78 -7.74 5.95
CA GLN A 211 4.26 -6.53 6.60
C GLN A 211 5.76 -6.60 6.78
N LEU A 212 6.48 -5.61 6.26
CA LEU A 212 7.92 -5.46 6.41
C LEU A 212 8.26 -4.34 7.37
N LEU A 213 9.41 -4.48 8.00
CA LEU A 213 10.05 -3.44 8.78
C LEU A 213 11.57 -3.52 8.55
N GLY A 214 12.16 -2.43 8.03
CA GLY A 214 13.60 -2.34 7.76
C GLY A 214 14.22 -1.16 8.50
N ASP A 215 15.43 -1.34 9.07
CA ASP A 215 16.18 -0.24 9.67
C ASP A 215 17.13 0.43 8.66
N GLU A 216 17.75 1.55 9.06
CA GLU A 216 18.73 2.26 8.24
C GLU A 216 20.11 1.57 8.23
N HIS A 217 20.26 0.44 8.95
CA HIS A 217 21.50 -0.32 9.07
C HIS A 217 21.50 -1.60 8.22
N GLY A 218 20.46 -1.80 7.43
CA GLY A 218 20.35 -2.92 6.47
C GLY A 218 19.65 -4.17 7.02
N LYS A 219 19.11 -4.12 8.22
CA LYS A 219 18.33 -5.22 8.78
C LYS A 219 16.87 -5.10 8.36
N VAL A 220 16.31 -6.17 7.81
CA VAL A 220 14.90 -6.27 7.42
C VAL A 220 14.28 -7.50 8.06
N ILE A 221 13.06 -7.38 8.56
CA ILE A 221 12.22 -8.48 9.07
C ILE A 221 10.82 -8.36 8.49
N HIS A 222 10.07 -9.46 8.47
CA HIS A 222 8.63 -9.44 8.26
C HIS A 222 7.88 -9.70 9.58
N LEU A 223 6.70 -9.10 9.72
CA LEU A 223 5.84 -9.23 10.89
C LEU A 223 4.63 -10.16 10.65
N GLY A 224 4.79 -11.10 9.73
CA GLY A 224 3.71 -11.98 9.30
C GLY A 224 2.87 -11.38 8.18
N GLU A 225 1.82 -12.11 7.85
CA GLU A 225 0.93 -11.75 6.75
C GLU A 225 -0.43 -11.25 7.22
N ARG A 226 -1.11 -10.59 6.29
CA ARG A 226 -2.54 -10.29 6.31
C ARG A 226 -3.24 -10.93 5.12
N ASP A 227 -4.46 -11.37 5.31
CA ASP A 227 -5.36 -11.81 4.23
C ASP A 227 -6.34 -10.68 3.93
N CYS A 228 -6.25 -10.15 2.72
CA CYS A 228 -7.06 -9.02 2.25
C CYS A 228 -7.97 -9.44 1.08
N SER A 229 -8.38 -10.71 1.05
CA SER A 229 -9.14 -11.28 -0.07
C SER A 229 -10.59 -10.79 -0.14
N VAL A 230 -11.16 -10.35 0.99
CA VAL A 230 -12.54 -9.83 1.02
C VAL A 230 -12.55 -8.40 0.49
N GLN A 231 -12.91 -8.27 -0.77
CA GLN A 231 -12.87 -7.02 -1.52
C GLN A 231 -14.18 -6.79 -2.28
N ARG A 232 -14.48 -5.52 -2.55
CA ARG A 232 -15.51 -5.14 -3.51
C ARG A 232 -14.93 -4.17 -4.53
N ARG A 233 -15.05 -4.52 -5.83
CA ARG A 233 -14.48 -3.72 -6.93
C ARG A 233 -12.98 -3.40 -6.74
N HIS A 234 -12.22 -4.39 -6.27
CA HIS A 234 -10.79 -4.27 -5.94
C HIS A 234 -10.46 -3.31 -4.78
N GLN A 235 -11.43 -2.99 -3.93
CA GLN A 235 -11.23 -2.28 -2.67
C GLN A 235 -11.33 -3.26 -1.50
N LYS A 236 -10.32 -3.29 -0.67
CA LYS A 236 -10.29 -4.08 0.56
C LYS A 236 -11.44 -3.65 1.48
N LEU A 237 -12.16 -4.59 2.08
CA LEU A 237 -13.28 -4.35 3.00
C LEU A 237 -13.09 -5.01 4.36
N ILE A 238 -12.50 -6.20 4.37
CA ILE A 238 -12.18 -6.95 5.58
C ILE A 238 -10.77 -7.48 5.40
N GLU A 239 -9.95 -7.23 6.39
CA GLU A 239 -8.57 -7.70 6.47
C GLU A 239 -8.39 -8.50 7.76
N GLU A 240 -7.65 -9.58 7.70
CA GLU A 240 -7.42 -10.45 8.87
C GLU A 240 -5.96 -10.90 8.97
N SER A 241 -5.52 -11.17 10.18
CA SER A 241 -4.21 -11.73 10.46
C SER A 241 -4.30 -12.73 11.64
N PRO A 242 -3.65 -13.90 11.54
CA PRO A 242 -3.00 -14.49 10.36
C PRO A 242 -4.02 -14.95 9.30
N SER A 243 -3.55 -15.17 8.07
CA SER A 243 -4.40 -15.76 7.02
C SER A 243 -4.81 -17.18 7.37
N PRO A 244 -6.12 -17.50 7.33
CA PRO A 244 -6.61 -18.86 7.54
C PRO A 244 -6.25 -19.80 6.38
N PHE A 245 -5.81 -19.25 5.25
CA PHE A 245 -5.45 -20.00 4.06
C PHE A 245 -3.99 -20.48 4.08
N LEU A 246 -3.06 -19.72 4.65
CA LEU A 246 -1.65 -20.06 4.61
C LEU A 246 -1.28 -21.17 5.58
N THR A 247 -0.63 -22.21 5.05
CA THR A 247 0.06 -23.19 5.90
C THR A 247 1.31 -22.58 6.53
N PRO A 248 1.80 -23.08 7.67
CA PRO A 248 3.04 -22.58 8.29
C PRO A 248 4.24 -22.60 7.32
N LYS A 249 4.35 -23.62 6.49
CA LYS A 249 5.41 -23.74 5.47
C LYS A 249 5.32 -22.65 4.41
N LEU A 250 4.13 -22.41 3.88
CA LEU A 250 3.93 -21.37 2.84
C LEU A 250 4.16 -19.97 3.41
N ARG A 251 3.70 -19.72 4.65
CA ARG A 251 3.98 -18.48 5.38
C ARG A 251 5.48 -18.21 5.50
N GLU A 252 6.23 -19.21 5.93
CA GLU A 252 7.68 -19.09 6.07
C GLU A 252 8.37 -18.82 4.71
N GLU A 253 7.96 -19.53 3.67
CA GLU A 253 8.50 -19.35 2.31
C GLU A 253 8.24 -17.94 1.78
N MET A 254 6.99 -17.48 1.82
CA MET A 254 6.59 -16.15 1.35
C MET A 254 7.23 -15.04 2.20
N GLY A 255 7.36 -15.22 3.50
CA GLY A 255 8.04 -14.28 4.38
C GLY A 255 9.51 -14.11 4.01
N LYS A 256 10.24 -15.23 3.79
CA LYS A 256 11.65 -15.19 3.34
C LYS A 256 11.82 -14.49 1.99
N VAL A 257 10.91 -14.73 1.07
CA VAL A 257 10.92 -14.09 -0.25
C VAL A 257 10.69 -12.59 -0.11
N SER A 258 9.78 -12.18 0.76
CA SER A 258 9.48 -10.77 1.03
C SER A 258 10.68 -10.04 1.63
N VAL A 259 11.34 -10.62 2.64
CA VAL A 259 12.56 -10.06 3.23
C VAL A 259 13.67 -9.95 2.19
N ARG A 260 13.91 -10.99 1.38
CA ARG A 260 14.93 -10.97 0.33
C ARG A 260 14.72 -9.85 -0.69
N LEU A 261 13.47 -9.61 -1.13
CA LEU A 261 13.18 -8.49 -2.03
C LEU A 261 13.50 -7.14 -1.35
N ALA A 262 13.06 -6.97 -0.12
CA ALA A 262 13.30 -5.74 0.63
C ALA A 262 14.81 -5.48 0.87
N GLU A 263 15.58 -6.50 1.22
CA GLU A 263 17.05 -6.40 1.33
C GLU A 263 17.71 -6.03 -0.01
N THR A 264 17.26 -6.66 -1.11
CA THR A 264 17.79 -6.40 -2.47
C THR A 264 17.63 -4.93 -2.89
N ILE A 265 16.58 -4.27 -2.43
CA ILE A 265 16.31 -2.85 -2.77
C ILE A 265 16.78 -1.87 -1.69
N GLY A 266 17.38 -2.37 -0.60
CA GLY A 266 17.79 -1.52 0.52
C GLY A 266 16.61 -0.86 1.23
N TYR A 267 15.52 -1.61 1.45
CA TYR A 267 14.28 -1.09 2.02
C TYR A 267 14.46 -0.64 3.46
N GLN A 268 13.91 0.52 3.78
CA GLN A 268 13.91 1.11 5.11
C GLN A 268 12.49 1.49 5.53
N ASN A 269 12.21 1.47 6.84
CA ASN A 269 10.95 1.81 7.47
C ASN A 269 9.86 0.74 7.23
N ALA A 270 8.58 1.06 7.44
CA ALA A 270 7.47 0.13 7.24
C ALA A 270 7.06 0.07 5.77
N GLY A 271 6.78 -1.12 5.28
CA GLY A 271 6.26 -1.37 3.95
C GLY A 271 5.56 -2.71 3.84
N THR A 272 4.93 -2.96 2.72
CA THR A 272 4.15 -4.19 2.51
C THR A 272 4.36 -4.72 1.11
N ILE A 273 4.61 -6.02 1.00
CA ILE A 273 4.63 -6.72 -0.30
C ILE A 273 3.33 -7.49 -0.45
N GLU A 274 2.63 -7.25 -1.54
CA GLU A 274 1.37 -7.89 -1.89
C GLU A 274 1.55 -9.03 -2.89
N PHE A 275 0.84 -10.14 -2.66
CA PHE A 275 0.86 -11.33 -3.50
C PHE A 275 -0.55 -11.77 -3.87
N LEU A 276 -0.68 -12.34 -5.06
CA LEU A 276 -1.80 -13.20 -5.43
C LEU A 276 -1.42 -14.66 -5.17
N VAL A 277 -2.24 -15.37 -4.41
CA VAL A 277 -2.02 -16.78 -4.09
C VAL A 277 -3.15 -17.61 -4.69
N ASP A 278 -2.82 -18.60 -5.53
CA ASP A 278 -3.83 -19.47 -6.14
C ASP A 278 -4.31 -20.55 -5.17
N LYS A 279 -5.34 -21.27 -5.54
CA LYS A 279 -5.94 -22.38 -4.76
C LYS A 279 -4.99 -23.55 -4.46
N HIS A 280 -3.85 -23.60 -5.13
CA HIS A 280 -2.82 -24.63 -4.95
C HIS A 280 -1.63 -24.13 -4.10
N GLY A 281 -1.69 -22.88 -3.62
CA GLY A 281 -0.62 -22.25 -2.84
C GLY A 281 0.54 -21.68 -3.67
N LYS A 282 0.39 -21.60 -5.00
CA LYS A 282 1.35 -20.83 -5.81
C LYS A 282 1.09 -19.35 -5.63
N TYR A 283 2.14 -18.61 -5.35
CA TYR A 283 2.05 -17.17 -5.10
C TYR A 283 2.84 -16.38 -6.12
N TYR A 284 2.38 -15.15 -6.36
CA TYR A 284 2.92 -14.27 -7.37
C TYR A 284 2.96 -12.85 -6.84
N PHE A 285 4.10 -12.17 -6.99
CA PHE A 285 4.25 -10.76 -6.66
C PHE A 285 3.23 -9.92 -7.43
N MET A 286 2.54 -9.05 -6.72
CA MET A 286 1.61 -8.09 -7.29
C MET A 286 2.20 -6.67 -7.28
N GLU A 287 2.50 -6.16 -6.10
CA GLU A 287 3.09 -4.83 -5.89
C GLU A 287 3.74 -4.71 -4.52
N MET A 288 4.43 -3.60 -4.31
CA MET A 288 4.94 -3.21 -3.01
C MET A 288 4.44 -1.82 -2.64
N ASN A 289 3.82 -1.70 -1.48
CA ASN A 289 3.45 -0.41 -0.91
C ASN A 289 4.59 0.09 -0.02
N THR A 290 5.16 1.23 -0.39
CA THR A 290 6.34 1.82 0.26
C THR A 290 5.96 2.74 1.43
N ARG A 291 5.00 2.32 2.22
CA ARG A 291 4.38 3.04 3.33
C ARG A 291 3.69 2.09 4.30
N ILE A 292 3.23 2.63 5.42
CA ILE A 292 2.26 1.93 6.27
C ILE A 292 0.91 1.81 5.54
N GLN A 293 0.14 0.78 5.85
CA GLN A 293 -1.20 0.56 5.28
C GLN A 293 -2.31 0.79 6.30
N VAL A 294 -3.55 0.96 5.83
CA VAL A 294 -4.73 1.12 6.70
C VAL A 294 -4.82 -0.05 7.66
N GLU A 295 -4.70 -1.26 7.13
CA GLU A 295 -4.82 -2.55 7.80
C GLU A 295 -3.62 -2.96 8.69
N HIS A 296 -2.74 -2.01 9.02
CA HIS A 296 -1.61 -2.29 9.91
C HIS A 296 -2.06 -2.74 11.30
N GLY A 297 -3.24 -2.33 11.72
CA GLY A 297 -3.81 -2.63 13.03
C GLY A 297 -3.90 -4.13 13.33
N VAL A 298 -4.34 -4.95 12.37
CA VAL A 298 -4.43 -6.41 12.58
C VAL A 298 -3.06 -7.07 12.78
N THR A 299 -2.00 -6.54 12.17
CA THR A 299 -0.64 -6.99 12.42
C THR A 299 -0.18 -6.60 13.83
N GLU A 300 -0.45 -5.38 14.27
CA GLU A 300 -0.12 -4.92 15.62
C GLU A 300 -0.79 -5.78 16.69
N GLU A 301 -2.08 -6.10 16.52
CA GLU A 301 -2.85 -6.91 17.49
C GLU A 301 -2.30 -8.36 17.62
N VAL A 302 -1.83 -8.98 16.54
CA VAL A 302 -1.35 -10.36 16.62
C VAL A 302 0.14 -10.46 16.97
N THR A 303 0.93 -9.38 16.79
CA THR A 303 2.38 -9.40 17.04
C THR A 303 2.81 -8.63 18.27
N ASP A 304 1.94 -7.83 18.86
CA ASP A 304 2.23 -6.88 19.95
C ASP A 304 3.37 -5.89 19.59
N ILE A 305 3.45 -5.51 18.31
CA ILE A 305 4.46 -4.58 17.80
C ILE A 305 3.77 -3.32 17.26
N ASP A 306 4.00 -2.19 17.91
CA ASP A 306 3.52 -0.87 17.44
C ASP A 306 4.34 -0.42 16.23
N LEU A 307 3.75 -0.54 15.04
CA LEU A 307 4.39 -0.21 13.76
C LEU A 307 4.70 1.28 13.62
N VAL A 308 3.79 2.15 14.02
CA VAL A 308 3.98 3.60 13.90
C VAL A 308 5.09 4.06 14.83
N ARG A 309 5.13 3.55 16.04
CA ARG A 309 6.23 3.80 16.96
C ARG A 309 7.57 3.34 16.37
N ARG A 310 7.63 2.13 15.78
CA ARG A 310 8.83 1.62 15.12
C ARG A 310 9.26 2.47 13.92
N GLN A 311 8.31 2.96 13.12
CA GLN A 311 8.62 3.89 12.02
C GLN A 311 9.37 5.14 12.52
N ILE A 312 8.91 5.72 13.62
CA ILE A 312 9.49 6.91 14.23
C ILE A 312 10.89 6.61 14.77
N LEU A 313 11.05 5.52 15.53
CA LEU A 313 12.33 5.11 16.12
C LEU A 313 13.38 4.81 15.05
N ILE A 314 13.01 4.10 13.98
CA ILE A 314 13.89 3.85 12.84
C ILE A 314 14.32 5.18 12.19
N ALA A 315 13.40 6.12 12.00
CA ALA A 315 13.73 7.42 11.44
C ALA A 315 14.61 8.28 12.37
N CYS A 316 14.64 7.97 13.67
CA CYS A 316 15.61 8.51 14.64
C CYS A 316 17.01 7.85 14.51
N GLY A 317 17.19 6.86 13.65
CA GLY A 317 18.45 6.13 13.47
C GLY A 317 18.59 4.91 14.36
N GLU A 318 17.55 4.48 15.07
CA GLU A 318 17.60 3.30 15.93
C GLU A 318 17.68 2.01 15.10
N LYS A 319 18.45 1.06 15.61
CA LYS A 319 18.55 -0.28 15.04
C LYS A 319 17.33 -1.12 15.43
N LEU A 320 16.90 -1.99 14.53
CA LEU A 320 15.94 -3.02 14.87
C LEU A 320 16.56 -4.04 15.83
N GLU A 321 16.18 -3.96 17.10
CA GLU A 321 16.60 -4.94 18.12
C GLU A 321 15.98 -6.32 17.85
N LEU A 322 14.73 -6.34 17.32
CA LEU A 322 13.98 -7.56 16.99
C LEU A 322 14.66 -8.34 15.86
N SER A 323 14.79 -9.64 16.03
CA SER A 323 15.14 -10.58 14.96
C SER A 323 13.90 -11.28 14.42
N GLN A 324 14.01 -11.95 13.26
CA GLN A 324 12.88 -12.71 12.70
C GLN A 324 12.35 -13.79 13.66
N LYS A 325 13.20 -14.33 14.53
CA LYS A 325 12.84 -15.36 15.52
C LYS A 325 12.00 -14.83 16.68
N ASP A 326 12.07 -13.52 16.91
CA ASP A 326 11.32 -12.86 17.99
C ASP A 326 9.88 -12.56 17.58
N ILE A 327 9.60 -12.60 16.27
CA ILE A 327 8.26 -12.33 15.75
C ILE A 327 7.38 -13.55 15.95
N LYS A 328 6.36 -13.37 16.77
CA LYS A 328 5.35 -14.38 17.06
C LYS A 328 3.97 -13.80 16.76
N MET A 329 3.16 -14.54 16.03
CA MET A 329 1.76 -14.20 15.80
C MET A 329 0.92 -14.97 16.80
N THR A 330 0.19 -14.28 17.65
CA THR A 330 -0.64 -14.85 18.72
C THR A 330 -2.08 -14.39 18.56
N GLY A 331 -3.02 -15.32 18.59
CA GLY A 331 -4.43 -15.01 18.42
C GLY A 331 -4.81 -14.76 16.97
N HIS A 332 -5.86 -13.96 16.78
CA HIS A 332 -6.42 -13.60 15.49
C HIS A 332 -7.06 -12.21 15.57
N ALA A 333 -6.83 -11.37 14.57
CA ALA A 333 -7.41 -10.04 14.48
C ALA A 333 -8.11 -9.85 13.14
N ILE A 334 -9.23 -9.13 13.16
CA ILE A 334 -10.02 -8.80 11.96
C ILE A 334 -10.29 -7.30 11.97
N GLU A 335 -10.02 -6.64 10.87
CA GLU A 335 -10.39 -5.25 10.61
C GLU A 335 -11.54 -5.18 9.62
N CYS A 336 -12.48 -4.29 9.87
CA CYS A 336 -13.60 -4.00 8.97
C CYS A 336 -13.57 -2.52 8.57
N ARG A 337 -13.55 -2.25 7.28
CA ARG A 337 -13.68 -0.88 6.76
C ARG A 337 -15.14 -0.48 6.68
N ILE A 338 -15.54 0.50 7.48
CA ILE A 338 -16.89 1.03 7.46
C ILE A 338 -16.92 2.27 6.57
N ASN A 339 -17.58 2.13 5.40
CA ASN A 339 -17.64 3.18 4.38
C ASN A 339 -19.02 3.87 4.37
N ALA A 340 -19.04 5.18 4.10
CA ALA A 340 -20.27 5.93 3.86
C ALA A 340 -20.81 5.62 2.45
N GLU A 341 -21.62 4.59 2.33
CA GLU A 341 -22.16 4.05 1.08
C GLU A 341 -23.66 3.71 1.24
N ASP A 342 -24.39 3.78 0.14
CA ASP A 342 -25.81 3.44 0.10
C ASP A 342 -26.03 2.04 -0.51
N PRO A 343 -26.37 1.01 0.27
CA PRO A 343 -26.61 -0.34 -0.22
C PRO A 343 -27.75 -0.42 -1.25
N ALA A 344 -28.79 0.42 -1.09
CA ALA A 344 -29.93 0.43 -2.01
C ALA A 344 -29.54 0.96 -3.42
N ARG A 345 -28.47 1.75 -3.52
CA ARG A 345 -27.90 2.25 -4.76
C ARG A 345 -26.62 1.53 -5.16
N ASN A 346 -26.60 0.22 -4.95
CA ASN A 346 -25.44 -0.62 -5.30
C ASN A 346 -24.12 -0.11 -4.66
N PHE A 347 -24.19 0.28 -3.38
CA PHE A 347 -23.08 0.80 -2.61
C PHE A 347 -22.41 2.03 -3.27
N ALA A 348 -23.21 2.91 -3.86
CA ALA A 348 -22.71 4.20 -4.33
C ALA A 348 -22.20 5.03 -3.13
N PRO A 349 -21.12 5.79 -3.26
CA PRO A 349 -20.66 6.71 -2.22
C PRO A 349 -21.81 7.64 -1.78
N SER A 350 -21.98 7.78 -0.47
CA SER A 350 -23.02 8.59 0.16
C SER A 350 -22.39 9.51 1.22
N PRO A 351 -21.56 10.49 0.80
CA PRO A 351 -20.94 11.42 1.73
C PRO A 351 -21.97 12.35 2.36
N GLY A 352 -21.72 12.76 3.61
CA GLY A 352 -22.61 13.66 4.34
C GLY A 352 -22.22 13.77 5.81
N THR A 353 -23.03 14.48 6.57
CA THR A 353 -22.87 14.56 8.03
C THR A 353 -23.45 13.29 8.67
N ILE A 354 -22.65 12.64 9.53
CA ILE A 354 -23.07 11.46 10.29
C ILE A 354 -23.97 11.92 11.42
N GLY A 355 -25.25 11.48 11.40
CA GLY A 355 -26.24 11.88 12.43
C GLY A 355 -26.01 11.16 13.76
N LEU A 356 -25.89 9.83 13.73
CA LEU A 356 -25.56 9.01 14.89
C LEU A 356 -24.27 8.25 14.61
N TYR A 357 -23.29 8.41 15.47
CA TYR A 357 -22.05 7.66 15.45
C TYR A 357 -21.92 6.82 16.72
N TYR A 358 -22.08 5.51 16.56
CA TYR A 358 -21.93 4.56 17.66
C TYR A 358 -21.03 3.41 17.19
N THR A 359 -19.83 3.36 17.73
CA THR A 359 -18.88 2.29 17.44
C THR A 359 -19.03 1.17 18.47
N PRO A 360 -18.90 -0.09 18.05
CA PRO A 360 -18.77 -1.20 19.00
C PRO A 360 -17.53 -0.97 19.87
N GLY A 361 -17.62 -1.44 21.10
CA GLY A 361 -16.52 -1.34 22.07
C GLY A 361 -16.52 -2.56 22.98
N GLY A 362 -15.52 -2.63 23.85
CA GLY A 362 -15.37 -3.70 24.81
C GLY A 362 -14.03 -4.40 24.69
N HIS A 363 -13.88 -5.51 25.41
CA HIS A 363 -12.63 -6.26 25.41
C HIS A 363 -12.32 -6.83 24.01
N GLY A 364 -11.10 -6.57 23.51
CA GLY A 364 -10.65 -7.03 22.20
C GLY A 364 -11.19 -6.20 21.02
N VAL A 365 -11.77 -5.04 21.26
CA VAL A 365 -12.20 -4.09 20.22
C VAL A 365 -11.34 -2.83 20.28
N ARG A 366 -10.67 -2.56 19.16
CA ARG A 366 -9.80 -1.38 18.97
C ARG A 366 -10.43 -0.40 18.01
#